data_c8a025c93a791e2c95a3d34aebbe3a79
#
_entry.id   c8a025c93a791e2c95a3d34aebbe3a79
#
_cell.length_a   1.000
_cell.length_b   1.000
_cell.length_c   1.000
_cell.angle_alpha   90.00
_cell.angle_beta   90.00
_cell.angle_gamma   90.00
#
_symmetry.space_group_name_H-M   'P 1'
#
loop_
_entity.id
_entity.type
_entity.pdbx_description
1 polymer ?
#
loop_
_entity_poly.entity_id
_entity_poly.type
_entity_poly.pdbx_seq_one_letter_code
_entity_poly.pdbx_strand_id
1 'polypeptide(L)'
;MSSSPTHVGAARRKLGSLACRFAPLAVFALALLAQIPIYDRSIIHVDEGQLVAIAARLLRGEVLYRDVYTGIFPGLYYSTAALFSLFGSDVRVTRLAQAAVNAGTALCLWLLGRRVMSPAWAALAPLLYAVLVVVGFPGLTMFNYSPLSLVLALFALLFLLRHLEAPRQADGIAAGLLLAGCALTKQNFGALTLLAFLIVILLSWRDGALSGRGLLRSLWPVAAAGGLASAAALVALVFAGAGPALIDASLFALGRTQIESYADPFPAILGPHPTDDGRFVFMYTPAALYGYLVRGETLFGRPIPVWLWSGAIRVAYGGALLALVAGGLRLWLDRRADPPRRRREARALVVFAAILFLGIFPSAIWSHLAFVFAPLLVIAAWVLEGVHARLRTRSAATARAFVIGVSVFAGAGILAAARISFDVARWYPVPLSLPRASLHVSSDQAALYRGALRFVERCAPPRAPIFVAPDMPLVYFLADRPNPTPFDLVIPGKVDGPLIVERLEATATRCVVYGPRIYLQFAPFEELFPEVAELLRTRYREVVRIEGGSAEWLGLVRRDAS
;
A
#
# COMPACT_ATOMS: atom_id res chain seq x y z
N MET A 1 30.40 -22.56 -53.52
CA MET A 1 29.92 -23.06 -52.24
C MET A 1 29.29 -21.92 -51.48
N SER A 2 27.95 -21.77 -51.57
CA SER A 2 27.22 -20.72 -50.87
C SER A 2 26.69 -21.28 -49.56
N SER A 3 27.28 -20.86 -48.45
CA SER A 3 26.80 -21.18 -47.11
C SER A 3 25.53 -20.41 -46.81
N SER A 4 24.45 -21.12 -46.56
CA SER A 4 23.12 -20.58 -46.26
C SER A 4 23.06 -19.90 -44.86
N PRO A 5 22.73 -18.58 -44.81
CA PRO A 5 22.61 -17.83 -43.55
C PRO A 5 21.27 -17.99 -42.84
N THR A 6 20.43 -18.96 -43.21
CA THR A 6 18.98 -18.94 -42.92
C THR A 6 18.57 -19.63 -41.61
N HIS A 7 19.30 -20.62 -41.11
CA HIS A 7 18.87 -21.36 -39.91
C HIS A 7 19.13 -20.66 -38.56
N VAL A 8 20.27 -19.98 -38.42
CA VAL A 8 20.61 -19.24 -37.16
C VAL A 8 19.73 -18.01 -36.96
N GLY A 9 19.36 -17.32 -38.06
CA GLY A 9 18.46 -16.18 -38.04
C GLY A 9 17.00 -16.55 -37.68
N ALA A 10 16.55 -17.72 -38.12
CA ALA A 10 15.20 -18.22 -37.79
C ALA A 10 15.11 -18.71 -36.34
N ALA A 11 16.14 -19.38 -35.82
CA ALA A 11 16.20 -19.81 -34.45
C ALA A 11 16.25 -18.60 -33.47
N ARG A 12 17.07 -17.57 -33.77
CA ARG A 12 17.09 -16.32 -32.97
C ARG A 12 15.75 -15.57 -32.99
N ARG A 13 15.04 -15.53 -34.13
CA ARG A 13 13.69 -14.92 -34.20
C ARG A 13 12.65 -15.73 -33.41
N LYS A 14 12.68 -17.06 -33.46
CA LYS A 14 11.80 -17.93 -32.66
C LYS A 14 12.08 -17.79 -31.16
N LEU A 15 13.34 -17.79 -30.74
CA LEU A 15 13.73 -17.53 -29.34
C LEU A 15 13.30 -16.13 -28.87
N GLY A 16 13.48 -15.10 -29.69
CA GLY A 16 13.01 -13.75 -29.39
C GLY A 16 11.47 -13.65 -29.26
N SER A 17 10.72 -14.39 -30.10
CA SER A 17 9.25 -14.42 -30.02
C SER A 17 8.74 -15.19 -28.80
N LEU A 18 9.39 -16.27 -28.41
CA LEU A 18 9.09 -17.02 -27.18
C LEU A 18 9.41 -16.19 -25.94
N ALA A 19 10.58 -15.56 -25.89
CA ALA A 19 10.97 -14.67 -24.79
C ALA A 19 9.96 -13.53 -24.59
N CYS A 20 9.48 -12.90 -25.66
CA CYS A 20 8.44 -11.87 -25.60
C CYS A 20 7.08 -12.39 -25.08
N ARG A 21 6.72 -13.64 -25.38
CA ARG A 21 5.46 -14.23 -24.90
C ARG A 21 5.48 -14.56 -23.42
N PHE A 22 6.61 -15.02 -22.90
CA PHE A 22 6.75 -15.40 -21.49
C PHE A 22 7.23 -14.26 -20.59
N ALA A 23 7.67 -13.13 -21.14
CA ALA A 23 8.15 -11.99 -20.35
C ALA A 23 7.13 -11.48 -19.30
N PRO A 24 5.80 -11.38 -19.60
CA PRO A 24 4.83 -10.96 -18.57
C PRO A 24 4.80 -11.91 -17.38
N LEU A 25 4.76 -13.22 -17.65
CA LEU A 25 4.76 -14.24 -16.61
C LEU A 25 6.07 -14.23 -15.82
N ALA A 26 7.21 -14.05 -16.49
CA ALA A 26 8.52 -13.95 -15.84
C ALA A 26 8.60 -12.72 -14.92
N VAL A 27 8.11 -11.56 -15.35
CA VAL A 27 8.08 -10.34 -14.52
C VAL A 27 7.22 -10.56 -13.27
N PHE A 28 6.03 -11.14 -13.43
CA PHE A 28 5.14 -11.44 -12.31
C PHE A 28 5.79 -12.44 -11.35
N ALA A 29 6.31 -13.56 -11.86
CA ALA A 29 6.92 -14.60 -11.06
C ALA A 29 8.18 -14.10 -10.30
N LEU A 30 9.06 -13.35 -10.97
CA LEU A 30 10.25 -12.77 -10.33
C LEU A 30 9.89 -11.77 -9.24
N ALA A 31 8.90 -10.91 -9.47
CA ALA A 31 8.43 -9.96 -8.47
C ALA A 31 7.76 -10.66 -7.27
N LEU A 32 7.08 -11.79 -7.49
CA LEU A 32 6.52 -12.63 -6.43
C LEU A 32 7.64 -13.32 -5.63
N LEU A 33 8.59 -13.95 -6.31
CA LEU A 33 9.71 -14.68 -5.70
C LEU A 33 10.61 -13.76 -4.87
N ALA A 34 10.82 -12.51 -5.30
CA ALA A 34 11.62 -11.54 -4.56
C ALA A 34 11.05 -11.21 -3.16
N GLN A 35 9.78 -11.51 -2.90
CA GLN A 35 9.12 -11.25 -1.62
C GLN A 35 9.14 -12.44 -0.66
N ILE A 36 9.49 -13.65 -1.14
CA ILE A 36 9.50 -14.87 -0.31
C ILE A 36 10.28 -14.70 1.01
N PRO A 37 11.46 -14.04 1.03
CA PRO A 37 12.22 -13.91 2.29
C PRO A 37 11.58 -13.03 3.35
N ILE A 38 10.60 -12.17 2.95
CA ILE A 38 10.07 -11.09 3.80
C ILE A 38 8.55 -11.10 3.98
N TYR A 39 7.78 -11.82 3.16
CA TYR A 39 6.31 -11.70 3.14
C TYR A 39 5.65 -12.13 4.45
N ASP A 40 6.22 -13.10 5.15
CA ASP A 40 5.71 -13.68 6.40
C ASP A 40 6.45 -13.17 7.65
N ARG A 41 7.17 -12.05 7.52
CA ARG A 41 7.98 -11.48 8.60
C ARG A 41 7.30 -10.28 9.25
N SER A 42 7.49 -10.15 10.57
CA SER A 42 6.93 -9.08 11.41
C SER A 42 5.39 -9.09 11.51
N ILE A 43 4.89 -8.36 12.47
CA ILE A 43 3.47 -8.02 12.65
C ILE A 43 3.33 -6.51 12.72
N ILE A 44 2.37 -5.97 11.99
CA ILE A 44 1.95 -4.57 12.09
C ILE A 44 0.63 -4.55 12.86
N HIS A 45 0.72 -4.33 14.17
CA HIS A 45 -0.43 -4.50 15.07
C HIS A 45 -1.58 -3.53 14.79
N VAL A 46 -1.29 -2.29 14.34
CA VAL A 46 -2.30 -1.26 14.07
C VAL A 46 -3.08 -1.56 12.79
N ASP A 47 -2.47 -1.29 11.63
CA ASP A 47 -3.18 -1.33 10.34
C ASP A 47 -3.57 -2.74 9.92
N GLU A 48 -2.64 -3.70 10.04
CA GLU A 48 -2.90 -5.09 9.70
C GLU A 48 -3.88 -5.72 10.69
N GLY A 49 -3.71 -5.39 11.99
CA GLY A 49 -4.63 -5.86 13.02
C GLY A 49 -6.05 -5.36 12.80
N GLN A 50 -6.23 -4.08 12.48
CA GLN A 50 -7.54 -3.51 12.16
C GLN A 50 -8.17 -4.20 10.94
N LEU A 51 -7.40 -4.41 9.89
CA LEU A 51 -7.87 -5.05 8.68
C LEU A 51 -8.44 -6.45 8.95
N VAL A 52 -7.66 -7.30 9.62
CA VAL A 52 -8.06 -8.69 9.86
C VAL A 52 -9.16 -8.81 10.92
N ALA A 53 -9.17 -7.91 11.92
CA ALA A 53 -10.24 -7.84 12.92
C ALA A 53 -11.57 -7.47 12.26
N ILE A 54 -11.61 -6.40 11.45
CA ILE A 54 -12.80 -6.00 10.70
C ILE A 54 -13.28 -7.13 9.78
N ALA A 55 -12.38 -7.73 9.00
CA ALA A 55 -12.74 -8.85 8.12
C ALA A 55 -13.37 -10.03 8.88
N ALA A 56 -12.85 -10.36 10.06
CA ALA A 56 -13.43 -11.39 10.92
C ALA A 56 -14.81 -10.99 11.46
N ARG A 57 -15.05 -9.71 11.77
CA ARG A 57 -16.36 -9.17 12.18
C ARG A 57 -17.38 -9.30 11.03
N LEU A 58 -16.98 -8.96 9.81
CA LEU A 58 -17.84 -9.14 8.62
C LEU A 58 -18.22 -10.61 8.40
N LEU A 59 -17.30 -11.55 8.60
CA LEU A 59 -17.59 -12.98 8.51
C LEU A 59 -18.52 -13.48 9.62
N ARG A 60 -18.63 -12.77 10.74
CA ARG A 60 -19.63 -13.03 11.79
C ARG A 60 -21.00 -12.41 11.51
N GLY A 61 -21.16 -11.68 10.39
CA GLY A 61 -22.42 -11.04 9.99
C GLY A 61 -22.56 -9.59 10.46
N GLU A 62 -21.53 -9.01 11.06
CA GLU A 62 -21.52 -7.59 11.38
C GLU A 62 -21.45 -6.75 10.09
N VAL A 63 -22.06 -5.58 10.07
CA VAL A 63 -22.15 -4.71 8.90
C VAL A 63 -21.20 -3.52 9.05
N LEU A 64 -20.37 -3.32 8.05
CA LEU A 64 -19.43 -2.20 8.02
C LEU A 64 -20.16 -0.85 8.14
N TYR A 65 -19.62 0.08 8.88
CA TYR A 65 -20.14 1.40 9.27
C TYR A 65 -21.29 1.35 10.27
N ARG A 66 -22.21 0.38 10.21
CA ARG A 66 -23.29 0.23 11.19
C ARG A 66 -22.78 -0.34 12.52
N ASP A 67 -22.08 -1.47 12.45
CA ASP A 67 -21.60 -2.22 13.62
C ASP A 67 -20.09 -2.02 13.84
N VAL A 68 -19.36 -1.65 12.80
CA VAL A 68 -17.89 -1.49 12.78
C VAL A 68 -17.51 -0.15 12.15
N TYR A 69 -16.85 0.69 12.91
CA TYR A 69 -16.42 1.99 12.42
C TYR A 69 -15.14 1.90 11.59
N THR A 70 -15.16 2.55 10.43
CA THR A 70 -13.97 2.82 9.59
C THR A 70 -14.24 4.00 8.69
N GLY A 71 -13.18 4.82 8.42
CA GLY A 71 -13.25 5.91 7.45
C GLY A 71 -12.86 5.52 6.03
N ILE A 72 -12.44 4.27 5.80
CA ILE A 72 -11.99 3.77 4.49
C ILE A 72 -13.15 3.06 3.80
N PHE A 73 -13.20 3.14 2.46
CA PHE A 73 -14.23 2.48 1.67
C PHE A 73 -14.17 0.95 1.76
N PRO A 74 -15.28 0.24 1.48
CA PRO A 74 -15.50 -1.14 1.91
C PRO A 74 -14.63 -2.18 1.21
N GLY A 75 -14.06 -1.86 0.04
CA GLY A 75 -13.44 -2.83 -0.86
C GLY A 75 -12.33 -3.66 -0.24
N LEU A 76 -11.45 -3.05 0.57
CA LEU A 76 -10.39 -3.79 1.24
C LEU A 76 -10.93 -4.82 2.24
N TYR A 77 -11.87 -4.42 3.07
CA TYR A 77 -12.40 -5.27 4.14
C TYR A 77 -13.19 -6.45 3.60
N TYR A 78 -14.09 -6.21 2.62
CA TYR A 78 -14.83 -7.30 1.97
C TYR A 78 -13.92 -8.19 1.11
N SER A 79 -12.86 -7.64 0.47
CA SER A 79 -11.84 -8.46 -0.21
C SER A 79 -11.11 -9.37 0.78
N THR A 80 -10.77 -8.86 1.96
CA THR A 80 -10.11 -9.65 3.01
C THR A 80 -11.06 -10.72 3.57
N ALA A 81 -12.32 -10.37 3.82
CA ALA A 81 -13.33 -11.35 4.25
C ALA A 81 -13.53 -12.45 3.20
N ALA A 82 -13.56 -12.10 1.91
CA ALA A 82 -13.62 -13.07 0.82
C ALA A 82 -12.38 -13.98 0.77
N LEU A 83 -11.18 -13.42 0.94
CA LEU A 83 -9.95 -14.22 1.03
C LEU A 83 -9.99 -15.19 2.21
N PHE A 84 -10.47 -14.74 3.36
CA PHE A 84 -10.60 -15.59 4.54
C PHE A 84 -11.67 -16.69 4.38
N SER A 85 -12.77 -16.41 3.71
CA SER A 85 -13.79 -17.42 3.42
C SER A 85 -13.30 -18.51 2.46
N LEU A 86 -12.37 -18.18 1.55
CA LEU A 86 -11.82 -19.10 0.54
C LEU A 86 -10.60 -19.89 1.04
N PHE A 87 -9.73 -19.23 1.81
CA PHE A 87 -8.40 -19.77 2.15
C PHE A 87 -8.18 -19.95 3.66
N GLY A 88 -9.18 -19.61 4.48
CA GLY A 88 -9.06 -19.65 5.94
C GLY A 88 -8.58 -18.33 6.55
N SER A 89 -8.97 -18.11 7.82
CA SER A 89 -8.68 -16.88 8.56
C SER A 89 -7.28 -16.94 9.18
N ASP A 90 -6.24 -16.66 8.38
CA ASP A 90 -4.86 -16.56 8.80
C ASP A 90 -4.24 -15.27 8.21
N VAL A 91 -3.47 -14.52 9.01
CA VAL A 91 -2.75 -13.31 8.56
C VAL A 91 -1.86 -13.61 7.34
N ARG A 92 -1.30 -14.83 7.25
CA ARG A 92 -0.50 -15.26 6.11
C ARG A 92 -1.25 -15.19 4.77
N VAL A 93 -2.59 -15.40 4.78
CA VAL A 93 -3.43 -15.29 3.57
C VAL A 93 -3.40 -13.86 3.05
N THR A 94 -3.52 -12.87 3.92
CA THR A 94 -3.45 -11.45 3.52
C THR A 94 -2.06 -11.06 3.02
N ARG A 95 -1.00 -11.64 3.58
CA ARG A 95 0.39 -11.42 3.15
C ARG A 95 0.66 -11.99 1.76
N LEU A 96 0.14 -13.17 1.46
CA LEU A 96 0.21 -13.76 0.11
C LEU A 96 -0.59 -12.95 -0.90
N ALA A 97 -1.76 -12.44 -0.52
CA ALA A 97 -2.54 -11.53 -1.35
C ALA A 97 -1.77 -10.24 -1.65
N GLN A 98 -1.10 -9.66 -0.65
CA GLN A 98 -0.25 -8.48 -0.87
C GLN A 98 0.93 -8.79 -1.82
N ALA A 99 1.57 -9.93 -1.67
CA ALA A 99 2.64 -10.34 -2.57
C ALA A 99 2.15 -10.46 -4.02
N ALA A 100 0.94 -10.99 -4.23
CA ALA A 100 0.30 -11.03 -5.55
C ALA A 100 -0.05 -9.63 -6.08
N VAL A 101 -0.54 -8.72 -5.23
CA VAL A 101 -0.80 -7.31 -5.57
C VAL A 101 0.48 -6.61 -6.03
N ASN A 102 1.57 -6.79 -5.30
CA ASN A 102 2.87 -6.22 -5.68
C ASN A 102 3.40 -6.82 -6.99
N ALA A 103 3.27 -8.12 -7.20
CA ALA A 103 3.65 -8.77 -8.45
C ALA A 103 2.78 -8.31 -9.63
N GLY A 104 1.47 -8.12 -9.41
CA GLY A 104 0.54 -7.52 -10.36
C GLY A 104 0.91 -6.08 -10.71
N THR A 105 1.32 -5.29 -9.72
CA THR A 105 1.83 -3.93 -9.94
C THR A 105 3.07 -3.96 -10.82
N ALA A 106 4.07 -4.78 -10.51
CA ALA A 106 5.29 -4.92 -11.32
C ALA A 106 4.98 -5.33 -12.76
N LEU A 107 4.07 -6.29 -12.94
CA LEU A 107 3.58 -6.68 -14.27
C LEU A 107 2.95 -5.51 -15.02
N CYS A 108 2.06 -4.75 -14.37
CA CYS A 108 1.40 -3.62 -15.00
C CYS A 108 2.38 -2.50 -15.37
N LEU A 109 3.38 -2.22 -14.52
CA LEU A 109 4.45 -1.26 -14.84
C LEU A 109 5.23 -1.68 -16.10
N TRP A 110 5.53 -2.97 -16.23
CA TRP A 110 6.19 -3.49 -17.43
C TRP A 110 5.28 -3.35 -18.66
N LEU A 111 3.99 -3.71 -18.57
CA LEU A 111 3.03 -3.59 -19.66
C LEU A 111 2.83 -2.14 -20.11
N LEU A 112 2.70 -1.21 -19.18
CA LEU A 112 2.60 0.23 -19.47
C LEU A 112 3.93 0.77 -20.04
N GLY A 113 5.06 0.37 -19.49
CA GLY A 113 6.38 0.73 -20.00
C GLY A 113 6.60 0.29 -21.44
N ARG A 114 6.19 -0.93 -21.78
CA ARG A 114 6.26 -1.49 -23.15
C ARG A 114 5.49 -0.69 -24.19
N ARG A 115 4.53 0.12 -23.79
CA ARG A 115 3.78 0.98 -24.72
C ARG A 115 4.58 2.22 -25.15
N VAL A 116 5.49 2.69 -24.30
CA VAL A 116 6.20 3.97 -24.50
C VAL A 116 7.71 3.84 -24.64
N MET A 117 8.29 2.67 -24.37
CA MET A 117 9.74 2.45 -24.44
C MET A 117 10.08 1.03 -24.91
N SER A 118 11.37 0.80 -25.17
CA SER A 118 11.88 -0.51 -25.57
C SER A 118 11.83 -1.53 -24.43
N PRO A 119 11.83 -2.85 -24.72
CA PRO A 119 11.73 -3.89 -23.69
C PRO A 119 12.75 -3.80 -22.58
N ALA A 120 14.00 -3.49 -22.92
CA ALA A 120 15.09 -3.41 -21.95
C ALA A 120 14.88 -2.27 -20.94
N TRP A 121 14.46 -1.10 -21.41
CA TRP A 121 14.15 0.03 -20.52
C TRP A 121 12.85 -0.17 -19.75
N ALA A 122 11.86 -0.82 -20.36
CA ALA A 122 10.61 -1.14 -19.69
C ALA A 122 10.80 -2.09 -18.49
N ALA A 123 11.83 -2.95 -18.50
CA ALA A 123 12.15 -3.85 -17.39
C ALA A 123 12.70 -3.11 -16.15
N LEU A 124 13.20 -1.89 -16.30
CA LEU A 124 13.77 -1.13 -15.19
C LEU A 124 12.71 -0.75 -14.15
N ALA A 125 11.51 -0.35 -14.57
CA ALA A 125 10.44 0.07 -13.64
C ALA A 125 9.99 -1.06 -12.69
N PRO A 126 9.62 -2.27 -13.15
CA PRO A 126 9.27 -3.36 -12.24
C PRO A 126 10.45 -3.82 -11.37
N LEU A 127 11.69 -3.75 -11.87
CA LEU A 127 12.89 -4.06 -11.09
C LEU A 127 13.06 -3.09 -9.91
N LEU A 128 12.99 -1.79 -10.16
CA LEU A 128 13.07 -0.76 -9.12
C LEU A 128 11.88 -0.85 -8.16
N TYR A 129 10.69 -1.21 -8.66
CA TYR A 129 9.53 -1.45 -7.79
C TYR A 129 9.74 -2.64 -6.86
N ALA A 130 10.35 -3.75 -7.32
CA ALA A 130 10.68 -4.88 -6.46
C ALA A 130 11.67 -4.48 -5.35
N VAL A 131 12.67 -3.64 -5.67
CA VAL A 131 13.57 -3.05 -4.67
C VAL A 131 12.80 -2.19 -3.68
N LEU A 132 11.88 -1.33 -4.17
CA LEU A 132 11.04 -0.47 -3.33
C LEU A 132 10.19 -1.28 -2.35
N VAL A 133 9.62 -2.42 -2.77
CA VAL A 133 8.83 -3.30 -1.88
C VAL A 133 9.66 -3.79 -0.70
N VAL A 134 10.92 -4.18 -0.94
CA VAL A 134 11.82 -4.64 0.12
C VAL A 134 12.23 -3.49 1.04
N VAL A 135 12.59 -2.34 0.48
CA VAL A 135 12.96 -1.14 1.26
C VAL A 135 11.78 -0.63 2.09
N GLY A 136 10.56 -0.77 1.57
CA GLY A 136 9.32 -0.41 2.25
C GLY A 136 8.78 -1.46 3.25
N PHE A 137 9.53 -2.55 3.49
CA PHE A 137 9.17 -3.53 4.53
C PHE A 137 9.10 -2.87 5.91
N PRO A 138 8.09 -3.18 6.76
CA PRO A 138 7.00 -4.13 6.57
C PRO A 138 5.76 -3.52 5.89
N GLY A 139 5.67 -2.20 5.71
CA GLY A 139 4.46 -1.52 5.23
C GLY A 139 4.01 -1.96 3.82
N LEU A 140 4.95 -2.29 2.92
CA LEU A 140 4.63 -2.77 1.57
C LEU A 140 4.43 -4.30 1.48
N THR A 141 4.61 -5.04 2.56
CA THR A 141 4.29 -6.48 2.62
C THR A 141 2.98 -6.79 3.34
N MET A 142 2.37 -5.81 3.96
CA MET A 142 1.04 -5.87 4.57
C MET A 142 -0.05 -5.64 3.50
N PHE A 143 -1.14 -6.42 3.52
CA PHE A 143 -2.29 -6.17 2.66
C PHE A 143 -2.96 -4.87 3.06
N ASN A 144 -3.04 -3.93 2.11
CA ASN A 144 -3.44 -2.55 2.40
C ASN A 144 -4.27 -1.97 1.24
N TYR A 145 -5.17 -1.06 1.59
CA TYR A 145 -6.04 -0.37 0.63
C TYR A 145 -5.26 0.42 -0.44
N SER A 146 -4.11 0.99 -0.10
CA SER A 146 -3.35 1.82 -1.05
C SER A 146 -2.67 1.00 -2.15
N PRO A 147 -1.89 -0.06 -1.88
CA PRO A 147 -1.36 -0.94 -2.92
C PRO A 147 -2.45 -1.63 -3.75
N LEU A 148 -3.53 -2.09 -3.11
CA LEU A 148 -4.64 -2.71 -3.83
C LEU A 148 -5.32 -1.72 -4.78
N SER A 149 -5.60 -0.51 -4.31
CA SER A 149 -6.18 0.55 -5.14
C SER A 149 -5.24 0.97 -6.28
N LEU A 150 -3.92 1.04 -6.02
CA LEU A 150 -2.92 1.36 -7.02
C LEU A 150 -2.88 0.35 -8.16
N VAL A 151 -2.82 -0.95 -7.86
CA VAL A 151 -2.77 -1.98 -8.91
C VAL A 151 -4.04 -1.96 -9.77
N LEU A 152 -5.21 -1.75 -9.15
CA LEU A 152 -6.48 -1.59 -9.85
C LEU A 152 -6.47 -0.36 -10.76
N ALA A 153 -5.96 0.80 -10.28
CA ALA A 153 -5.83 2.03 -11.05
C ALA A 153 -4.88 1.87 -12.25
N LEU A 154 -3.75 1.19 -12.06
CA LEU A 154 -2.77 0.94 -13.14
C LEU A 154 -3.34 0.02 -14.23
N PHE A 155 -4.01 -1.07 -13.85
CA PHE A 155 -4.70 -1.91 -14.82
C PHE A 155 -5.87 -1.20 -15.49
N ALA A 156 -6.63 -0.38 -14.75
CA ALA A 156 -7.68 0.46 -15.32
C ALA A 156 -7.12 1.40 -16.40
N LEU A 157 -5.97 2.05 -16.12
CA LEU A 157 -5.27 2.87 -17.11
C LEU A 157 -4.82 2.06 -18.33
N LEU A 158 -4.26 0.87 -18.12
CA LEU A 158 -3.84 0.00 -19.23
C LEU A 158 -5.02 -0.36 -20.14
N PHE A 159 -6.17 -0.73 -19.58
CA PHE A 159 -7.36 -1.06 -20.35
C PHE A 159 -7.98 0.18 -21.00
N LEU A 160 -7.96 1.34 -20.35
CA LEU A 160 -8.37 2.61 -20.95
C LEU A 160 -7.51 2.93 -22.19
N LEU A 161 -6.18 2.83 -22.10
CA LEU A 161 -5.28 3.09 -23.22
C LEU A 161 -5.53 2.13 -24.40
N ARG A 162 -5.81 0.85 -24.11
CA ARG A 162 -6.20 -0.13 -25.14
C ARG A 162 -7.53 0.23 -25.79
N HIS A 163 -8.50 0.64 -24.98
CA HIS A 163 -9.82 1.06 -25.47
C HIS A 163 -9.74 2.31 -26.36
N LEU A 164 -8.90 3.29 -25.99
CA LEU A 164 -8.69 4.51 -26.79
C LEU A 164 -7.92 4.24 -28.08
N GLU A 165 -7.10 3.21 -28.12
CA GLU A 165 -6.36 2.79 -29.33
C GLU A 165 -7.25 2.02 -30.30
N ALA A 166 -7.97 1.04 -29.81
CA ALA A 166 -8.90 0.20 -30.57
C ALA A 166 -10.18 0.03 -29.74
N PRO A 167 -11.27 0.75 -30.06
CA PRO A 167 -12.48 0.80 -29.24
C PRO A 167 -13.17 -0.57 -29.12
N ARG A 168 -12.69 -1.39 -28.17
CA ARG A 168 -13.31 -2.66 -27.78
C ARG A 168 -14.12 -2.42 -26.52
N GLN A 169 -15.40 -2.73 -26.55
CA GLN A 169 -16.27 -2.53 -25.38
C GLN A 169 -15.76 -3.27 -24.15
N ALA A 170 -15.22 -4.48 -24.30
CA ALA A 170 -14.64 -5.25 -23.20
C ALA A 170 -13.49 -4.51 -22.46
N ASP A 171 -12.61 -3.82 -23.21
CA ASP A 171 -11.53 -3.03 -22.59
C ASP A 171 -12.11 -1.81 -21.82
N GLY A 172 -13.13 -1.16 -22.36
CA GLY A 172 -13.82 -0.04 -21.68
C GLY A 172 -14.56 -0.50 -20.41
N ILE A 173 -15.26 -1.63 -20.48
CA ILE A 173 -15.93 -2.24 -19.31
C ILE A 173 -14.90 -2.62 -18.25
N ALA A 174 -13.80 -3.29 -18.66
CA ALA A 174 -12.73 -3.64 -17.73
C ALA A 174 -12.11 -2.42 -17.06
N ALA A 175 -11.86 -1.34 -17.80
CA ALA A 175 -11.37 -0.08 -17.25
C ALA A 175 -12.36 0.50 -16.22
N GLY A 176 -13.66 0.47 -16.49
CA GLY A 176 -14.71 0.95 -15.60
C GLY A 176 -14.83 0.12 -14.32
N LEU A 177 -14.86 -1.21 -14.42
CA LEU A 177 -14.93 -2.11 -13.27
C LEU A 177 -13.69 -1.98 -12.36
N LEU A 178 -12.50 -1.88 -12.95
CA LEU A 178 -11.26 -1.68 -12.21
C LEU A 178 -11.20 -0.30 -11.54
N LEU A 179 -11.73 0.75 -12.20
CA LEU A 179 -11.87 2.08 -11.61
C LEU A 179 -12.85 2.05 -10.42
N ALA A 180 -13.98 1.35 -10.53
CA ALA A 180 -14.91 1.16 -9.43
C ALA A 180 -14.25 0.40 -8.27
N GLY A 181 -13.54 -0.69 -8.56
CA GLY A 181 -12.77 -1.43 -7.54
C GLY A 181 -11.72 -0.55 -6.86
N CYS A 182 -11.02 0.30 -7.62
CA CYS A 182 -10.08 1.28 -7.07
C CYS A 182 -10.79 2.26 -6.11
N ALA A 183 -11.90 2.85 -6.53
CA ALA A 183 -12.68 3.81 -5.73
C ALA A 183 -13.28 3.17 -4.47
N LEU A 184 -13.87 1.98 -4.61
CA LEU A 184 -14.43 1.22 -3.50
C LEU A 184 -13.36 0.72 -2.51
N THR A 185 -12.09 0.65 -2.93
CA THR A 185 -10.97 0.28 -2.05
C THR A 185 -10.39 1.49 -1.34
N LYS A 186 -10.17 2.60 -2.07
CA LYS A 186 -9.65 3.86 -1.51
C LYS A 186 -10.24 5.05 -2.25
N GLN A 187 -11.11 5.80 -1.59
CA GLN A 187 -11.93 6.85 -2.20
C GLN A 187 -11.11 7.92 -2.93
N ASN A 188 -10.02 8.43 -2.34
CA ASN A 188 -9.20 9.46 -2.97
C ASN A 188 -8.44 8.92 -4.20
N PHE A 189 -7.94 7.68 -4.19
CA PHE A 189 -7.30 7.08 -5.36
C PHE A 189 -8.29 6.88 -6.50
N GLY A 190 -9.52 6.47 -6.19
CA GLY A 190 -10.60 6.39 -7.17
C GLY A 190 -10.91 7.73 -7.80
N ALA A 191 -11.08 8.77 -6.98
CA ALA A 191 -11.36 10.14 -7.47
C ALA A 191 -10.22 10.69 -8.34
N LEU A 192 -8.97 10.53 -7.90
CA LEU A 192 -7.79 10.96 -8.66
C LEU A 192 -7.64 10.17 -9.97
N THR A 193 -7.89 8.86 -9.95
CA THR A 193 -7.86 8.02 -11.16
C THR A 193 -8.95 8.44 -12.16
N LEU A 194 -10.16 8.71 -11.68
CA LEU A 194 -11.25 9.23 -12.51
C LEU A 194 -10.87 10.57 -13.12
N LEU A 195 -10.33 11.51 -12.33
CA LEU A 195 -9.87 12.81 -12.82
C LEU A 195 -8.79 12.64 -13.91
N ALA A 196 -7.80 11.77 -13.67
CA ALA A 196 -6.77 11.48 -14.67
C ALA A 196 -7.36 10.90 -15.97
N PHE A 197 -8.35 10.01 -15.88
CA PHE A 197 -9.05 9.44 -17.03
C PHE A 197 -9.78 10.51 -17.84
N LEU A 198 -10.53 11.38 -17.16
CA LEU A 198 -11.24 12.48 -17.82
C LEU A 198 -10.27 13.40 -18.57
N ILE A 199 -9.14 13.76 -17.95
CA ILE A 199 -8.11 14.57 -18.59
C ILE A 199 -7.48 13.84 -19.80
N VAL A 200 -7.13 12.55 -19.67
CA VAL A 200 -6.55 11.77 -20.77
C VAL A 200 -7.51 11.67 -21.96
N ILE A 201 -8.78 11.42 -21.70
CA ILE A 201 -9.81 11.33 -22.73
C ILE A 201 -10.04 12.69 -23.41
N LEU A 202 -10.13 13.77 -22.62
CA LEU A 202 -10.30 15.15 -23.12
C LEU A 202 -9.10 15.57 -23.99
N LEU A 203 -7.87 15.26 -23.58
CA LEU A 203 -6.67 15.55 -24.36
C LEU A 203 -6.65 14.74 -25.65
N SER A 204 -7.11 13.49 -25.62
CA SER A 204 -7.21 12.64 -26.83
C SER A 204 -8.26 13.17 -27.82
N TRP A 205 -9.37 13.72 -27.32
CA TRP A 205 -10.37 14.41 -28.13
C TRP A 205 -9.83 15.71 -28.74
N ARG A 206 -9.19 16.54 -27.92
CA ARG A 206 -8.57 17.82 -28.37
C ARG A 206 -7.51 17.61 -29.45
N ASP A 207 -6.75 16.52 -29.39
CA ASP A 207 -5.74 16.17 -30.39
C ASP A 207 -6.35 15.62 -31.70
N GLY A 208 -7.67 15.55 -31.82
CA GLY A 208 -8.36 14.97 -32.99
C GLY A 208 -8.27 13.45 -33.08
N ALA A 209 -7.75 12.77 -32.05
CA ALA A 209 -7.71 11.30 -32.02
C ALA A 209 -9.10 10.67 -31.80
N LEU A 210 -10.03 11.44 -31.24
CA LEU A 210 -11.43 11.06 -31.02
C LEU A 210 -12.34 12.12 -31.68
N SER A 211 -13.34 11.68 -32.45
CA SER A 211 -14.46 12.55 -32.85
C SER A 211 -15.41 12.77 -31.66
N GLY A 212 -16.32 13.74 -31.74
CA GLY A 212 -17.32 13.95 -30.70
C GLY A 212 -18.18 12.71 -30.40
N ARG A 213 -18.57 11.94 -31.45
CA ARG A 213 -19.22 10.63 -31.26
C ARG A 213 -18.27 9.58 -30.70
N GLY A 214 -16.98 9.63 -31.08
CA GLY A 214 -15.93 8.77 -30.53
C GLY A 214 -15.69 9.01 -29.04
N LEU A 215 -15.78 10.25 -28.58
CA LEU A 215 -15.71 10.63 -27.17
C LEU A 215 -16.81 9.93 -26.34
N LEU A 216 -18.07 10.05 -26.78
CA LEU A 216 -19.21 9.39 -26.11
C LEU A 216 -19.08 7.86 -26.12
N ARG A 217 -18.67 7.27 -27.24
CA ARG A 217 -18.43 5.83 -27.34
C ARG A 217 -17.30 5.34 -26.44
N SER A 218 -16.29 6.17 -26.20
CA SER A 218 -15.19 5.83 -25.29
C SER A 218 -15.57 6.01 -23.81
N LEU A 219 -16.36 7.02 -23.49
CA LEU A 219 -16.81 7.27 -22.11
C LEU A 219 -17.85 6.26 -21.63
N TRP A 220 -18.81 5.90 -22.50
CA TRP A 220 -19.97 5.11 -22.11
C TRP A 220 -19.66 3.78 -21.44
N PRO A 221 -18.80 2.86 -21.98
CA PRO A 221 -18.55 1.57 -21.35
C PRO A 221 -17.86 1.73 -19.97
N VAL A 222 -16.94 2.71 -19.87
CA VAL A 222 -16.23 3.01 -18.62
C VAL A 222 -17.19 3.54 -17.57
N ALA A 223 -18.01 4.55 -17.94
CA ALA A 223 -18.95 5.18 -17.00
C ALA A 223 -20.06 4.22 -16.58
N ALA A 224 -20.64 3.46 -17.53
CA ALA A 224 -21.71 2.52 -17.24
C ALA A 224 -21.22 1.39 -16.32
N ALA A 225 -20.12 0.73 -16.66
CA ALA A 225 -19.60 -0.37 -15.85
C ALA A 225 -19.11 0.10 -14.49
N GLY A 226 -18.35 1.19 -14.44
CA GLY A 226 -17.85 1.76 -13.19
C GLY A 226 -18.97 2.32 -12.30
N GLY A 227 -19.89 3.06 -12.90
CA GLY A 227 -21.05 3.65 -12.19
C GLY A 227 -21.98 2.57 -11.64
N LEU A 228 -22.36 1.57 -12.44
CA LEU A 228 -23.22 0.47 -11.98
C LEU A 228 -22.57 -0.36 -10.87
N ALA A 229 -21.28 -0.71 -11.00
CA ALA A 229 -20.58 -1.47 -9.98
C ALA A 229 -20.47 -0.68 -8.66
N SER A 230 -20.13 0.61 -8.71
CA SER A 230 -20.06 1.46 -7.52
C SER A 230 -21.44 1.66 -6.89
N ALA A 231 -22.46 1.93 -7.71
CA ALA A 231 -23.84 2.09 -7.24
C ALA A 231 -24.35 0.80 -6.58
N ALA A 232 -24.13 -0.36 -7.19
CA ALA A 232 -24.56 -1.64 -6.63
C ALA A 232 -23.93 -1.91 -5.25
N ALA A 233 -22.63 -1.65 -5.08
CA ALA A 233 -21.93 -1.81 -3.81
C ALA A 233 -22.46 -0.84 -2.74
N LEU A 234 -22.66 0.43 -3.08
CA LEU A 234 -23.18 1.44 -2.15
C LEU A 234 -24.65 1.16 -1.76
N VAL A 235 -25.47 0.78 -2.74
CA VAL A 235 -26.88 0.41 -2.52
C VAL A 235 -26.97 -0.81 -1.59
N ALA A 236 -26.11 -1.82 -1.77
CA ALA A 236 -26.06 -2.98 -0.86
C ALA A 236 -25.77 -2.58 0.58
N LEU A 237 -24.86 -1.63 0.81
CA LEU A 237 -24.55 -1.09 2.15
C LEU A 237 -25.71 -0.28 2.74
N VAL A 238 -26.40 0.51 1.90
CA VAL A 238 -27.59 1.25 2.34
C VAL A 238 -28.71 0.30 2.78
N PHE A 239 -28.99 -0.76 2.00
CA PHE A 239 -29.96 -1.79 2.39
C PHE A 239 -29.54 -2.58 3.63
N ALA A 240 -28.25 -2.72 3.89
CA ALA A 240 -27.73 -3.30 5.12
C ALA A 240 -27.84 -2.36 6.35
N GLY A 241 -28.39 -1.15 6.17
CA GLY A 241 -28.56 -0.16 7.24
C GLY A 241 -27.34 0.71 7.54
N ALA A 242 -26.33 0.71 6.65
CA ALA A 242 -25.08 1.46 6.84
C ALA A 242 -25.08 2.87 6.23
N GLY A 243 -26.15 3.28 5.52
CA GLY A 243 -26.14 4.50 4.67
C GLY A 243 -25.69 5.79 5.36
N PRO A 244 -26.35 6.28 6.42
CA PRO A 244 -25.96 7.51 7.10
C PRO A 244 -24.54 7.45 7.68
N ALA A 245 -24.19 6.33 8.33
CA ALA A 245 -22.88 6.11 8.94
C ALA A 245 -21.75 6.01 7.90
N LEU A 246 -22.02 5.44 6.73
CA LEU A 246 -21.09 5.42 5.60
C LEU A 246 -20.73 6.84 5.15
N ILE A 247 -21.74 7.70 4.98
CA ILE A 247 -21.55 9.09 4.52
C ILE A 247 -20.74 9.88 5.56
N ASP A 248 -21.14 9.80 6.84
CA ASP A 248 -20.44 10.51 7.90
C ASP A 248 -18.99 10.02 8.03
N ALA A 249 -18.79 8.73 8.23
CA ALA A 249 -17.46 8.17 8.50
C ALA A 249 -16.49 8.34 7.32
N SER A 250 -16.95 8.14 6.07
CA SER A 250 -16.05 8.09 4.91
C SER A 250 -15.83 9.42 4.19
N LEU A 251 -16.74 10.39 4.35
CA LEU A 251 -16.63 11.69 3.69
C LEU A 251 -16.37 12.83 4.67
N PHE A 252 -17.14 12.93 5.75
CA PHE A 252 -17.05 14.06 6.66
C PHE A 252 -16.04 13.84 7.80
N ALA A 253 -16.18 12.76 8.55
CA ALA A 253 -15.31 12.49 9.69
C ALA A 253 -13.86 12.22 9.25
N LEU A 254 -13.68 11.44 8.18
CA LEU A 254 -12.34 11.16 7.64
C LEU A 254 -11.64 12.42 7.15
N GLY A 255 -12.35 13.32 6.44
CA GLY A 255 -11.78 14.57 5.95
C GLY A 255 -11.29 15.46 7.09
N ARG A 256 -12.09 15.64 8.13
CA ARG A 256 -11.72 16.40 9.33
C ARG A 256 -10.53 15.75 10.06
N THR A 257 -10.63 14.47 10.35
CA THR A 257 -9.58 13.73 11.07
C THR A 257 -8.25 13.73 10.33
N GLN A 258 -8.26 13.55 8.99
CA GLN A 258 -7.02 13.54 8.20
C GLN A 258 -6.34 14.91 8.18
N ILE A 259 -7.08 16.00 8.17
CA ILE A 259 -6.52 17.36 8.17
C ILE A 259 -6.04 17.74 9.57
N GLU A 260 -6.84 17.48 10.59
CA GLU A 260 -6.57 17.94 11.96
C GLU A 260 -5.52 17.09 12.68
N SER A 261 -5.58 15.76 12.51
CA SER A 261 -4.77 14.82 13.33
C SER A 261 -3.61 14.17 12.58
N TYR A 262 -3.68 14.08 11.25
CA TYR A 262 -2.74 13.29 10.43
C TYR A 262 -2.12 14.06 9.28
N ALA A 263 -2.25 15.39 9.22
CA ALA A 263 -1.59 16.19 8.21
C ALA A 263 -0.09 16.29 8.52
N ASP A 264 0.73 15.74 7.63
CA ASP A 264 2.18 15.83 7.68
C ASP A 264 2.68 16.56 6.43
N PRO A 265 3.45 17.65 6.56
CA PRO A 265 3.88 18.46 5.43
C PRO A 265 4.83 17.67 4.51
N PHE A 266 4.95 18.13 3.25
CA PHE A 266 5.96 17.61 2.35
C PHE A 266 7.36 17.99 2.88
N PRO A 267 8.31 17.03 3.02
CA PRO A 267 9.61 17.31 3.64
C PRO A 267 10.45 18.24 2.77
N ALA A 268 11.26 19.06 3.41
CA ALA A 268 12.17 19.95 2.72
C ALA A 268 13.17 19.15 1.86
N ILE A 269 13.28 19.49 0.57
CA ILE A 269 14.24 18.86 -0.35
C ILE A 269 15.62 19.43 -0.15
N LEU A 270 15.72 20.70 0.28
CA LEU A 270 16.97 21.41 0.54
C LEU A 270 17.10 21.66 2.05
N GLY A 271 18.33 21.66 2.54
CA GLY A 271 18.62 21.86 3.97
C GLY A 271 18.65 20.56 4.80
N PRO A 272 19.11 20.63 6.06
CA PRO A 272 19.17 19.48 6.94
C PRO A 272 17.76 19.05 7.35
N HIS A 273 17.57 17.74 7.56
CA HIS A 273 16.37 17.20 8.21
C HIS A 273 16.61 17.11 9.71
N PRO A 274 15.58 17.34 10.55
CA PRO A 274 15.72 17.21 12.00
C PRO A 274 16.03 15.75 12.36
N THR A 275 17.16 15.55 13.06
CA THR A 275 17.59 14.22 13.52
C THR A 275 17.13 13.93 14.93
N ASP A 276 16.77 14.98 15.68
CA ASP A 276 16.36 14.89 17.09
C ASP A 276 14.84 14.69 17.24
N ASP A 277 14.10 14.89 16.14
CA ASP A 277 12.66 14.64 16.10
C ASP A 277 12.39 13.17 15.70
N GLY A 278 12.16 12.34 16.71
CA GLY A 278 11.83 10.92 16.52
C GLY A 278 10.60 10.70 15.67
N ARG A 279 9.59 11.61 15.72
CA ARG A 279 8.40 11.57 14.85
C ARG A 279 8.79 11.80 13.39
N PHE A 280 9.58 12.84 13.09
CA PHE A 280 10.04 13.12 11.74
C PHE A 280 10.84 11.94 11.18
N VAL A 281 11.79 11.42 11.96
CA VAL A 281 12.59 10.26 11.53
C VAL A 281 11.72 9.06 11.19
N PHE A 282 10.73 8.75 12.02
CA PHE A 282 9.79 7.64 11.79
C PHE A 282 8.91 7.87 10.56
N MET A 283 8.31 9.06 10.41
CA MET A 283 7.33 9.34 9.36
C MET A 283 7.94 9.44 7.96
N TYR A 284 9.17 9.97 7.84
CA TYR A 284 9.77 10.25 6.54
C TYR A 284 10.87 9.27 6.13
N THR A 285 11.22 8.30 6.97
CA THR A 285 12.24 7.31 6.65
C THR A 285 11.61 6.06 6.04
N PRO A 286 12.19 5.50 4.97
CA PRO A 286 11.82 4.17 4.50
C PRO A 286 11.82 3.15 5.63
N ALA A 287 10.74 2.34 5.73
CA ALA A 287 10.48 1.54 6.92
C ALA A 287 11.63 0.58 7.28
N ALA A 288 12.25 -0.08 6.29
CA ALA A 288 13.42 -0.94 6.57
C ALA A 288 14.62 -0.12 7.06
N LEU A 289 14.85 1.06 6.48
CA LEU A 289 15.95 1.96 6.89
C LEU A 289 15.72 2.47 8.33
N TYR A 290 14.48 2.81 8.69
CA TYR A 290 14.10 3.14 10.06
C TYR A 290 14.41 2.00 11.03
N GLY A 291 14.18 0.75 10.63
CA GLY A 291 14.55 -0.44 11.41
C GLY A 291 16.05 -0.50 11.74
N TYR A 292 16.91 -0.16 10.79
CA TYR A 292 18.37 -0.04 11.05
C TYR A 292 18.70 1.08 12.04
N LEU A 293 18.08 2.25 11.90
CA LEU A 293 18.32 3.38 12.79
C LEU A 293 17.93 3.09 14.25
N VAL A 294 16.73 2.53 14.45
CA VAL A 294 16.18 2.27 15.79
C VAL A 294 16.92 1.12 16.51
N ARG A 295 17.37 0.12 15.77
CA ARG A 295 18.09 -1.02 16.34
C ARG A 295 19.56 -0.73 16.56
N GLY A 296 20.06 0.43 16.14
CA GLY A 296 21.49 0.73 16.16
C GLY A 296 22.30 -0.23 15.27
N GLU A 297 21.63 -0.90 14.32
CA GLU A 297 22.28 -1.86 13.46
C GLU A 297 23.17 -1.17 12.43
N THR A 298 24.19 -1.88 12.01
CA THR A 298 25.18 -1.35 11.10
C THR A 298 24.92 -1.84 9.67
N LEU A 299 24.83 -0.91 8.74
CA LEU A 299 24.90 -1.25 7.32
C LEU A 299 26.39 -1.46 6.96
N PHE A 300 26.77 -2.67 6.53
CA PHE A 300 28.17 -3.05 6.28
C PHE A 300 29.12 -2.81 7.47
N GLY A 301 28.67 -3.08 8.70
CA GLY A 301 29.49 -2.95 9.90
C GLY A 301 29.68 -1.52 10.42
N ARG A 302 28.95 -0.53 9.88
CA ARG A 302 29.00 0.87 10.32
C ARG A 302 27.60 1.43 10.55
N PRO A 303 27.40 2.30 11.55
CA PRO A 303 26.14 3.02 11.72
C PRO A 303 25.76 3.77 10.45
N ILE A 304 24.45 3.86 10.15
CA ILE A 304 23.99 4.63 9.00
C ILE A 304 24.28 6.12 9.26
N PRO A 305 25.13 6.76 8.47
CA PRO A 305 25.44 8.17 8.70
C PRO A 305 24.24 9.06 8.36
N VAL A 306 24.09 10.15 9.10
CA VAL A 306 22.98 11.12 8.95
C VAL A 306 22.84 11.63 7.50
N TRP A 307 23.94 11.86 6.81
CA TRP A 307 23.90 12.31 5.42
C TRP A 307 23.30 11.29 4.45
N LEU A 308 23.51 9.98 4.69
CA LEU A 308 22.93 8.92 3.86
C LEU A 308 21.43 8.80 4.09
N TRP A 309 20.99 8.86 5.35
CA TRP A 309 19.59 8.88 5.71
C TRP A 309 18.87 10.10 5.16
N SER A 310 19.41 11.32 5.40
CA SER A 310 18.86 12.56 4.87
C SER A 310 18.89 12.58 3.34
N GLY A 311 19.94 12.01 2.73
CA GLY A 311 20.06 11.85 1.27
C GLY A 311 18.97 10.91 0.71
N ALA A 312 18.66 9.83 1.39
CA ALA A 312 17.60 8.89 0.97
C ALA A 312 16.21 9.58 0.93
N ILE A 313 15.89 10.40 1.93
CA ILE A 313 14.65 11.19 1.93
C ILE A 313 14.63 12.15 0.74
N ARG A 314 15.71 12.92 0.52
CA ARG A 314 15.79 13.87 -0.60
C ARG A 314 15.66 13.19 -1.96
N VAL A 315 16.32 12.05 -2.14
CA VAL A 315 16.25 11.28 -3.39
C VAL A 315 14.85 10.72 -3.60
N ALA A 316 14.18 10.25 -2.56
CA ALA A 316 12.83 9.72 -2.69
C ALA A 316 11.82 10.83 -3.04
N TYR A 317 11.77 11.90 -2.26
CA TYR A 317 10.78 12.97 -2.45
C TYR A 317 11.15 13.90 -3.62
N GLY A 318 12.41 14.33 -3.72
CA GLY A 318 12.91 15.15 -4.81
C GLY A 318 12.94 14.39 -6.13
N GLY A 319 13.30 13.10 -6.11
CA GLY A 319 13.28 12.22 -7.28
C GLY A 319 11.89 12.02 -7.87
N ALA A 320 10.86 11.97 -7.03
CA ALA A 320 9.47 11.93 -7.48
C ALA A 320 9.09 13.18 -8.28
N LEU A 321 9.39 14.37 -7.75
CA LEU A 321 9.14 15.63 -8.44
C LEU A 321 10.02 15.75 -9.71
N LEU A 322 11.28 15.37 -9.63
CA LEU A 322 12.19 15.37 -10.78
C LEU A 322 11.69 14.46 -11.91
N ALA A 323 11.16 13.29 -11.58
CA ALA A 323 10.59 12.39 -12.58
C ALA A 323 9.40 13.03 -13.32
N LEU A 324 8.51 13.73 -12.62
CA LEU A 324 7.38 14.44 -13.23
C LEU A 324 7.85 15.60 -14.12
N VAL A 325 8.76 16.43 -13.63
CA VAL A 325 9.30 17.57 -14.39
C VAL A 325 10.06 17.08 -15.63
N ALA A 326 10.94 16.08 -15.47
CA ALA A 326 11.69 15.50 -16.57
C ALA A 326 10.78 14.79 -17.58
N GLY A 327 9.71 14.14 -17.12
CA GLY A 327 8.68 13.56 -17.98
C GLY A 327 7.97 14.62 -18.82
N GLY A 328 7.53 15.72 -18.21
CA GLY A 328 6.94 16.86 -18.89
C GLY A 328 7.88 17.49 -19.91
N LEU A 329 9.14 17.70 -19.52
CA LEU A 329 10.18 18.24 -20.40
C LEU A 329 10.45 17.31 -21.59
N ARG A 330 10.52 16.00 -21.37
CA ARG A 330 10.68 15.03 -22.46
C ARG A 330 9.50 15.07 -23.44
N LEU A 331 8.26 15.14 -22.96
CA LEU A 331 7.08 15.31 -23.81
C LEU A 331 7.18 16.56 -24.70
N TRP A 332 7.70 17.64 -24.16
CA TRP A 332 7.88 18.89 -24.91
C TRP A 332 9.00 18.78 -25.95
N LEU A 333 10.16 18.21 -25.58
CA LEU A 333 11.32 18.07 -26.46
C LEU A 333 11.04 17.09 -27.62
N ASP A 334 10.39 15.96 -27.34
CA ASP A 334 10.16 14.89 -28.32
C ASP A 334 8.84 15.07 -29.12
N ARG A 335 8.15 16.21 -28.94
CA ARG A 335 6.83 16.50 -29.53
C ARG A 335 6.76 16.34 -31.06
N ARG A 336 7.90 16.50 -31.76
CA ARG A 336 8.00 16.35 -33.21
C ARG A 336 8.63 15.03 -33.66
N ALA A 337 9.35 14.36 -32.79
CA ALA A 337 10.12 13.15 -33.11
C ALA A 337 9.33 11.87 -32.85
N ASP A 338 8.49 11.84 -31.80
CA ASP A 338 7.73 10.64 -31.44
C ASP A 338 6.48 10.46 -32.32
N PRO A 339 6.15 9.20 -32.70
CA PRO A 339 4.89 8.88 -33.36
C PRO A 339 3.69 9.36 -32.53
N PRO A 340 2.62 9.86 -33.16
CA PRO A 340 1.48 10.44 -32.44
C PRO A 340 0.88 9.50 -31.38
N ARG A 341 0.85 8.20 -31.62
CA ARG A 341 0.39 7.19 -30.66
C ARG A 341 1.28 7.17 -29.42
N ARG A 342 2.59 6.97 -29.58
CA ARG A 342 3.55 6.88 -28.46
C ARG A 342 3.51 8.14 -27.60
N ARG A 343 3.42 9.31 -28.24
CA ARG A 343 3.31 10.59 -27.56
C ARG A 343 2.04 10.71 -26.72
N ARG A 344 0.87 10.26 -27.23
CA ARG A 344 -0.39 10.25 -26.48
C ARG A 344 -0.31 9.33 -25.27
N GLU A 345 0.22 8.13 -25.43
CA GLU A 345 0.40 7.16 -24.34
C GLU A 345 1.38 7.65 -23.27
N ALA A 346 2.52 8.22 -23.68
CA ALA A 346 3.47 8.83 -22.74
C ALA A 346 2.85 10.01 -21.98
N ARG A 347 2.07 10.86 -22.67
CA ARG A 347 1.34 11.95 -22.01
C ARG A 347 0.29 11.45 -21.03
N ALA A 348 -0.44 10.40 -21.38
CA ALA A 348 -1.41 9.78 -20.48
C ALA A 348 -0.74 9.25 -19.20
N LEU A 349 0.43 8.61 -19.33
CA LEU A 349 1.22 8.14 -18.18
C LEU A 349 1.70 9.31 -17.30
N VAL A 350 2.20 10.40 -17.89
CA VAL A 350 2.65 11.57 -17.13
C VAL A 350 1.47 12.25 -16.41
N VAL A 351 0.33 12.43 -17.09
CA VAL A 351 -0.89 13.00 -16.50
C VAL A 351 -1.37 12.11 -15.35
N PHE A 352 -1.48 10.80 -15.59
CA PHE A 352 -1.93 9.86 -14.57
C PHE A 352 -1.03 9.88 -13.33
N ALA A 353 0.30 9.83 -13.52
CA ALA A 353 1.23 9.86 -12.42
C ALA A 353 1.21 11.18 -11.65
N ALA A 354 1.08 12.33 -12.36
CA ALA A 354 1.01 13.65 -11.73
C ALA A 354 -0.28 13.80 -10.89
N ILE A 355 -1.41 13.36 -11.41
CA ILE A 355 -2.67 13.42 -10.67
C ILE A 355 -2.65 12.45 -9.48
N LEU A 356 -2.19 11.20 -9.68
CA LEU A 356 -2.13 10.22 -8.59
C LEU A 356 -1.13 10.63 -7.51
N PHE A 357 -0.07 11.36 -7.85
CA PHE A 357 0.89 11.91 -6.88
C PHE A 357 0.23 12.83 -5.86
N LEU A 358 -0.86 13.51 -6.20
CA LEU A 358 -1.65 14.30 -5.25
C LEU A 358 -2.24 13.44 -4.12
N GLY A 359 -2.33 12.14 -4.31
CA GLY A 359 -2.77 11.18 -3.29
C GLY A 359 -1.81 11.05 -2.10
N ILE A 360 -0.64 11.70 -2.14
CA ILE A 360 0.27 11.80 -0.99
C ILE A 360 -0.28 12.74 0.10
N PHE A 361 -1.13 13.70 -0.26
CA PHE A 361 -1.67 14.68 0.67
C PHE A 361 -2.97 14.17 1.34
N PRO A 362 -3.30 14.67 2.56
CA PRO A 362 -2.62 15.74 3.33
C PRO A 362 -1.39 15.26 4.13
N SER A 363 -1.11 13.97 4.22
CA SER A 363 -0.01 13.40 5.00
C SER A 363 1.08 12.88 4.07
N ALA A 364 2.12 13.69 3.86
CA ALA A 364 3.21 13.38 2.92
C ALA A 364 4.31 12.51 3.55
N ILE A 365 3.91 11.48 4.29
CA ILE A 365 4.83 10.52 4.91
C ILE A 365 5.38 9.49 3.91
N TRP A 366 6.43 8.77 4.30
CA TRP A 366 7.09 7.77 3.46
C TRP A 366 6.13 6.73 2.88
N SER A 367 5.23 6.18 3.69
CA SER A 367 4.30 5.15 3.22
C SER A 367 3.38 5.68 2.11
N HIS A 368 2.88 6.91 2.23
CA HIS A 368 2.03 7.51 1.21
C HIS A 368 2.81 7.81 -0.07
N LEU A 369 4.08 8.27 0.03
CA LEU A 369 4.94 8.40 -1.13
C LEU A 369 5.16 7.05 -1.82
N ALA A 370 5.48 5.99 -1.06
CA ALA A 370 5.72 4.66 -1.61
C ALA A 370 4.51 4.12 -2.40
N PHE A 371 3.29 4.41 -1.93
CA PHE A 371 2.05 3.97 -2.59
C PHE A 371 1.78 4.70 -3.93
N VAL A 372 2.31 5.89 -4.14
CA VAL A 372 2.14 6.64 -5.41
C VAL A 372 3.40 6.61 -6.30
N PHE A 373 4.46 5.95 -5.83
CA PHE A 373 5.77 5.98 -6.50
C PHE A 373 5.81 5.12 -7.78
N ALA A 374 5.02 4.05 -7.85
CA ALA A 374 5.09 3.07 -8.93
C ALA A 374 4.97 3.67 -10.35
N PRO A 375 3.97 4.50 -10.69
CA PRO A 375 3.89 5.10 -12.04
C PRO A 375 5.05 6.05 -12.34
N LEU A 376 5.67 6.68 -11.32
CA LEU A 376 6.85 7.54 -11.49
C LEU A 376 8.07 6.75 -11.94
N LEU A 377 8.20 5.47 -11.55
CA LEU A 377 9.27 4.59 -12.02
C LEU A 377 9.18 4.33 -13.52
N VAL A 378 7.97 4.24 -14.08
CA VAL A 378 7.78 4.12 -15.55
C VAL A 378 8.23 5.39 -16.25
N ILE A 379 7.87 6.57 -15.70
CA ILE A 379 8.31 7.86 -16.24
C ILE A 379 9.82 8.00 -16.16
N ALA A 380 10.43 7.67 -15.04
CA ALA A 380 11.87 7.74 -14.85
C ALA A 380 12.60 6.83 -15.87
N ALA A 381 12.18 5.58 -16.03
CA ALA A 381 12.75 4.67 -17.01
C ALA A 381 12.59 5.20 -18.45
N TRP A 382 11.43 5.75 -18.77
CA TRP A 382 11.17 6.37 -20.06
C TRP A 382 12.06 7.58 -20.29
N VAL A 383 12.24 8.47 -19.31
CA VAL A 383 13.16 9.63 -19.38
C VAL A 383 14.59 9.16 -19.61
N LEU A 384 15.07 8.16 -18.87
CA LEU A 384 16.41 7.59 -19.01
C LEU A 384 16.65 7.00 -20.42
N GLU A 385 15.67 6.32 -21.01
CA GLU A 385 15.75 5.88 -22.41
C GLU A 385 15.94 7.07 -23.36
N GLY A 386 15.22 8.17 -23.15
CA GLY A 386 15.39 9.38 -23.99
C GLY A 386 16.76 10.02 -23.86
N VAL A 387 17.31 10.07 -22.65
CA VAL A 387 18.69 10.52 -22.41
C VAL A 387 19.69 9.61 -23.13
N HIS A 388 19.55 8.29 -22.97
CA HIS A 388 20.39 7.32 -23.68
C HIS A 388 20.34 7.51 -25.21
N ALA A 389 19.16 7.68 -25.78
CA ALA A 389 19.02 7.89 -27.22
C ALA A 389 19.75 9.15 -27.70
N ARG A 390 19.65 10.27 -26.96
CA ARG A 390 20.37 11.53 -27.25
C ARG A 390 21.88 11.40 -27.09
N LEU A 391 22.34 10.69 -26.07
CA LEU A 391 23.77 10.43 -25.87
C LEU A 391 24.34 9.58 -27.02
N ARG A 392 23.58 8.59 -27.49
CA ARG A 392 23.98 7.70 -28.59
C ARG A 392 24.19 8.43 -29.91
N THR A 393 23.43 9.51 -30.16
CA THR A 393 23.64 10.34 -31.36
C THR A 393 24.89 11.21 -31.25
N ARG A 394 25.39 11.47 -30.04
CA ARG A 394 26.62 12.28 -29.82
C ARG A 394 27.88 11.42 -29.72
N SER A 395 27.82 10.33 -28.95
CA SER A 395 28.93 9.43 -28.69
C SER A 395 28.46 8.06 -28.22
N ALA A 396 28.88 7.02 -28.94
CA ALA A 396 28.59 5.64 -28.53
C ALA A 396 29.28 5.25 -27.21
N ALA A 397 30.45 5.85 -26.89
CA ALA A 397 31.15 5.62 -25.65
C ALA A 397 30.38 6.21 -24.46
N THR A 398 29.93 7.46 -24.57
CA THR A 398 29.14 8.14 -23.53
C THR A 398 27.80 7.42 -23.30
N ALA A 399 27.14 6.96 -24.37
CA ALA A 399 25.89 6.19 -24.25
C ALA A 399 26.13 4.86 -23.53
N ARG A 400 27.22 4.15 -23.81
CA ARG A 400 27.60 2.92 -23.09
C ARG A 400 27.90 3.18 -21.62
N ALA A 401 28.70 4.22 -21.32
CA ALA A 401 29.00 4.60 -19.94
C ALA A 401 27.72 4.93 -19.15
N PHE A 402 26.75 5.63 -19.77
CA PHE A 402 25.46 5.91 -19.17
C PHE A 402 24.68 4.64 -18.84
N VAL A 403 24.58 3.69 -19.79
CA VAL A 403 23.89 2.40 -19.53
C VAL A 403 24.58 1.61 -18.42
N ILE A 404 25.92 1.58 -18.41
CA ILE A 404 26.70 0.97 -17.31
C ILE A 404 26.34 1.63 -15.98
N GLY A 405 26.32 2.97 -15.90
CA GLY A 405 25.95 3.71 -14.69
C GLY A 405 24.55 3.36 -14.20
N VAL A 406 23.54 3.31 -15.08
CA VAL A 406 22.18 2.88 -14.73
C VAL A 406 22.15 1.43 -14.26
N SER A 407 22.90 0.54 -14.92
CA SER A 407 22.98 -0.88 -14.52
C SER A 407 23.66 -1.07 -13.18
N VAL A 408 24.72 -0.32 -12.89
CA VAL A 408 25.41 -0.32 -11.58
C VAL A 408 24.47 0.18 -10.49
N PHE A 409 23.72 1.27 -10.73
CA PHE A 409 22.74 1.78 -9.78
C PHE A 409 21.64 0.77 -9.50
N ALA A 410 21.06 0.15 -10.54
CA ALA A 410 20.05 -0.88 -10.37
C ALA A 410 20.60 -2.13 -9.66
N GLY A 411 21.83 -2.54 -9.99
CA GLY A 411 22.54 -3.63 -9.32
C GLY A 411 22.79 -3.35 -7.84
N ALA A 412 23.23 -2.14 -7.50
CA ALA A 412 23.39 -1.71 -6.11
C ALA A 412 22.05 -1.74 -5.34
N GLY A 413 20.95 -1.32 -5.97
CA GLY A 413 19.60 -1.44 -5.39
C GLY A 413 19.20 -2.89 -5.10
N ILE A 414 19.48 -3.81 -6.03
CA ILE A 414 19.23 -5.25 -5.84
C ILE A 414 20.06 -5.80 -4.69
N LEU A 415 21.34 -5.46 -4.62
CA LEU A 415 22.22 -5.91 -3.53
C LEU A 415 21.77 -5.36 -2.18
N ALA A 416 21.36 -4.10 -2.12
CA ALA A 416 20.78 -3.49 -0.93
C ALA A 416 19.48 -4.21 -0.51
N ALA A 417 18.58 -4.49 -1.46
CA ALA A 417 17.36 -5.24 -1.19
C ALA A 417 17.65 -6.67 -0.69
N ALA A 418 18.60 -7.37 -1.30
CA ALA A 418 19.03 -8.70 -0.85
C ALA A 418 19.59 -8.64 0.58
N ARG A 419 20.40 -7.64 0.91
CA ARG A 419 20.93 -7.41 2.25
C ARG A 419 19.82 -7.15 3.26
N ILE A 420 18.89 -6.25 2.94
CA ILE A 420 17.72 -5.94 3.79
C ILE A 420 16.89 -7.22 4.01
N SER A 421 16.63 -8.00 2.96
CA SER A 421 15.88 -9.26 3.09
C SER A 421 16.56 -10.26 4.02
N PHE A 422 17.88 -10.36 3.97
CA PHE A 422 18.66 -11.19 4.88
C PHE A 422 18.55 -10.71 6.32
N ASP A 423 18.70 -9.41 6.57
CA ASP A 423 18.62 -8.84 7.91
C ASP A 423 17.19 -8.93 8.48
N VAL A 424 16.17 -8.70 7.66
CA VAL A 424 14.76 -8.93 8.06
C VAL A 424 14.55 -10.38 8.52
N ALA A 425 15.10 -11.35 7.81
CA ALA A 425 15.00 -12.74 8.24
C ALA A 425 15.67 -13.00 9.60
N ARG A 426 16.75 -12.28 9.91
CA ARG A 426 17.43 -12.33 11.23
C ARG A 426 16.70 -11.55 12.32
N TRP A 427 16.04 -10.44 12.00
CA TRP A 427 15.30 -9.64 12.97
C TRP A 427 14.01 -10.33 13.45
N TYR A 428 13.43 -11.20 12.62
CA TYR A 428 12.18 -11.90 12.89
C TYR A 428 12.36 -13.43 12.78
N PRO A 429 13.17 -14.05 13.68
CA PRO A 429 13.50 -15.46 13.58
C PRO A 429 12.48 -16.39 14.22
N VAL A 430 11.60 -15.87 15.11
CA VAL A 430 10.73 -16.70 15.96
C VAL A 430 9.43 -17.06 15.23
N PRO A 431 9.13 -18.35 15.00
CA PRO A 431 7.86 -18.74 14.45
C PRO A 431 6.73 -18.46 15.46
N LEU A 432 5.76 -17.66 15.03
CA LEU A 432 4.53 -17.42 15.77
C LEU A 432 3.45 -18.37 15.26
N SER A 433 3.51 -19.62 15.71
CA SER A 433 2.58 -20.67 15.31
C SER A 433 1.29 -20.57 16.12
N LEU A 434 0.41 -19.65 15.74
CA LEU A 434 -0.92 -19.46 16.31
C LEU A 434 -2.00 -19.89 15.30
N PRO A 435 -3.20 -20.26 15.74
CA PRO A 435 -4.26 -20.75 14.85
C PRO A 435 -4.62 -19.80 13.69
N ARG A 436 -4.36 -18.49 13.85
CA ARG A 436 -4.68 -17.44 12.87
C ARG A 436 -3.46 -16.60 12.45
N ALA A 437 -2.24 -17.01 12.83
CA ALA A 437 -1.01 -16.32 12.45
C ALA A 437 0.15 -17.29 12.33
N SER A 438 0.42 -17.71 11.11
CA SER A 438 1.57 -18.54 10.73
C SER A 438 2.68 -17.64 10.17
N LEU A 439 3.31 -16.83 11.05
CA LEU A 439 4.30 -15.81 10.71
C LEU A 439 5.59 -16.02 11.49
N HIS A 440 6.65 -15.31 11.06
CA HIS A 440 7.88 -15.16 11.83
C HIS A 440 7.95 -13.74 12.42
N VAL A 441 8.27 -13.66 13.71
CA VAL A 441 8.26 -12.41 14.47
C VAL A 441 9.54 -12.25 15.29
N SER A 442 9.75 -11.07 15.89
CA SER A 442 10.80 -10.90 16.90
C SER A 442 10.45 -11.65 18.19
N SER A 443 11.44 -11.91 19.05
CA SER A 443 11.24 -12.47 20.40
C SER A 443 10.21 -11.64 21.19
N ASP A 444 10.32 -10.32 21.11
CA ASP A 444 9.48 -9.38 21.84
C ASP A 444 8.02 -9.43 21.35
N GLN A 445 7.81 -9.43 20.03
CA GLN A 445 6.48 -9.62 19.46
C GLN A 445 5.87 -10.98 19.85
N ALA A 446 6.68 -12.05 19.83
CA ALA A 446 6.22 -13.37 20.25
C ALA A 446 5.80 -13.40 21.73
N ALA A 447 6.58 -12.75 22.60
CA ALA A 447 6.29 -12.67 24.03
C ALA A 447 4.97 -11.92 24.28
N LEU A 448 4.81 -10.73 23.68
CA LEU A 448 3.59 -9.92 23.79
C LEU A 448 2.33 -10.68 23.35
N TYR A 449 2.32 -11.21 22.13
CA TYR A 449 1.11 -11.86 21.60
C TYR A 449 0.79 -13.17 22.31
N ARG A 450 1.79 -14.00 22.60
CA ARG A 450 1.56 -15.23 23.39
C ARG A 450 1.11 -14.92 24.82
N GLY A 451 1.65 -13.87 25.43
CA GLY A 451 1.23 -13.39 26.74
C GLY A 451 -0.20 -12.90 26.75
N ALA A 452 -0.57 -12.04 25.81
CA ALA A 452 -1.92 -11.50 25.68
C ALA A 452 -2.95 -12.63 25.43
N LEU A 453 -2.66 -13.59 24.54
CA LEU A 453 -3.58 -14.69 24.27
C LEU A 453 -3.76 -15.59 25.50
N ARG A 454 -2.68 -15.96 26.21
CA ARG A 454 -2.79 -16.72 27.47
C ARG A 454 -3.61 -16.01 28.54
N PHE A 455 -3.47 -14.68 28.64
CA PHE A 455 -4.30 -13.88 29.53
C PHE A 455 -5.78 -13.94 29.12
N VAL A 456 -6.09 -13.68 27.84
CA VAL A 456 -7.46 -13.72 27.31
C VAL A 456 -8.12 -15.09 27.50
N GLU A 457 -7.40 -16.19 27.22
CA GLU A 457 -7.88 -17.55 27.42
C GLU A 457 -8.28 -17.85 28.87
N ARG A 458 -7.52 -17.33 29.84
CA ARG A 458 -7.81 -17.50 31.28
C ARG A 458 -8.91 -16.58 31.79
N CYS A 459 -9.00 -15.38 31.21
CA CYS A 459 -9.89 -14.34 31.67
C CYS A 459 -11.29 -14.42 31.07
N ALA A 460 -11.41 -14.76 29.77
CA ALA A 460 -12.66 -14.75 29.03
C ALA A 460 -13.00 -16.14 28.47
N PRO A 461 -14.20 -16.68 28.73
CA PRO A 461 -14.64 -17.91 28.09
C PRO A 461 -14.74 -17.74 26.56
N PRO A 462 -14.79 -18.86 25.79
CA PRO A 462 -14.96 -18.79 24.35
C PRO A 462 -16.16 -17.92 23.95
N ARG A 463 -15.96 -17.06 22.94
CA ARG A 463 -16.96 -16.11 22.41
C ARG A 463 -17.37 -14.96 23.34
N ALA A 464 -16.88 -14.88 24.57
CA ALA A 464 -17.11 -13.71 25.40
C ALA A 464 -16.38 -12.48 24.83
N PRO A 465 -16.98 -11.28 24.94
CA PRO A 465 -16.35 -10.07 24.48
C PRO A 465 -15.12 -9.72 25.35
N ILE A 466 -14.12 -9.16 24.69
CA ILE A 466 -12.95 -8.55 25.34
C ILE A 466 -12.81 -7.12 24.84
N PHE A 467 -12.13 -6.27 25.58
CA PHE A 467 -11.76 -4.96 25.10
C PHE A 467 -10.24 -4.85 24.96
N VAL A 468 -9.81 -4.26 23.86
CA VAL A 468 -8.37 -4.05 23.57
C VAL A 468 -8.16 -2.59 23.21
N ALA A 469 -7.27 -1.92 23.93
CA ALA A 469 -6.98 -0.51 23.71
C ALA A 469 -5.49 -0.22 23.97
N PRO A 470 -4.93 0.78 23.27
CA PRO A 470 -5.58 1.62 22.26
C PRO A 470 -5.48 1.09 20.82
N ASP A 471 -4.36 0.42 20.45
CA ASP A 471 -3.97 0.25 19.05
C ASP A 471 -3.52 -1.18 18.70
N MET A 472 -4.04 -2.19 19.40
CA MET A 472 -3.65 -3.60 19.24
C MET A 472 -4.81 -4.49 18.76
N PRO A 473 -5.58 -4.11 17.72
CA PRO A 473 -6.78 -4.83 17.29
C PRO A 473 -6.51 -6.26 16.81
N LEU A 474 -5.26 -6.59 16.47
CA LEU A 474 -4.86 -7.95 16.11
C LEU A 474 -5.16 -8.96 17.23
N VAL A 475 -5.18 -8.54 18.50
CA VAL A 475 -5.52 -9.41 19.64
C VAL A 475 -6.95 -9.96 19.52
N TYR A 476 -7.94 -9.14 19.07
CA TYR A 476 -9.29 -9.61 18.81
C TYR A 476 -9.32 -10.76 17.78
N PHE A 477 -8.59 -10.59 16.70
CA PHE A 477 -8.52 -11.57 15.63
C PHE A 477 -7.83 -12.86 16.06
N LEU A 478 -6.68 -12.75 16.72
CA LEU A 478 -5.89 -13.90 17.16
C LEU A 478 -6.58 -14.69 18.28
N ALA A 479 -7.23 -13.99 19.21
CA ALA A 479 -7.98 -14.62 20.30
C ALA A 479 -9.34 -15.17 19.87
N ASP A 480 -9.83 -14.84 18.68
CA ASP A 480 -11.19 -15.10 18.22
C ASP A 480 -12.25 -14.61 19.23
N ARG A 481 -12.13 -13.37 19.64
CA ARG A 481 -13.05 -12.74 20.59
C ARG A 481 -13.73 -11.53 19.97
N PRO A 482 -15.04 -11.32 20.22
CA PRO A 482 -15.73 -10.13 19.75
C PRO A 482 -15.26 -8.89 20.51
N ASN A 483 -15.25 -7.76 19.79
CA ASN A 483 -15.15 -6.43 20.35
C ASN A 483 -16.56 -5.93 20.70
N PRO A 484 -16.86 -5.50 21.92
CA PRO A 484 -18.17 -4.98 22.28
C PRO A 484 -18.47 -3.59 21.72
N THR A 485 -17.44 -2.91 21.19
CA THR A 485 -17.56 -1.55 20.65
C THR A 485 -17.47 -1.54 19.13
N PRO A 486 -17.93 -0.48 18.46
CA PRO A 486 -17.69 -0.33 17.02
C PRO A 486 -16.24 0.01 16.66
N PHE A 487 -15.38 0.33 17.63
CA PHE A 487 -14.03 0.84 17.41
C PHE A 487 -12.97 -0.24 17.66
N ASP A 488 -12.34 -0.74 16.62
CA ASP A 488 -11.23 -1.68 16.75
C ASP A 488 -9.89 -0.97 17.07
N LEU A 489 -9.79 0.33 16.78
CA LEU A 489 -8.71 1.22 17.18
C LEU A 489 -9.26 2.36 18.01
N VAL A 490 -8.68 2.60 19.19
CA VAL A 490 -9.05 3.70 20.10
C VAL A 490 -8.02 4.83 19.94
N ILE A 491 -8.21 5.61 18.87
CA ILE A 491 -7.27 6.69 18.48
C ILE A 491 -8.01 8.01 18.24
N PRO A 492 -7.36 9.17 18.43
CA PRO A 492 -7.98 10.48 18.34
C PRO A 492 -8.70 10.73 17.01
N GLY A 493 -9.80 11.48 17.09
CA GLY A 493 -10.58 11.93 15.93
C GLY A 493 -11.44 10.85 15.27
N LYS A 494 -11.34 9.58 15.71
CA LYS A 494 -12.10 8.45 15.16
C LYS A 494 -13.04 7.77 16.15
N VAL A 495 -12.95 8.12 17.43
CA VAL A 495 -13.54 7.34 18.51
C VAL A 495 -14.36 8.23 19.45
N ASP A 496 -15.50 7.69 19.87
CA ASP A 496 -16.37 8.26 20.89
C ASP A 496 -16.10 7.55 22.23
N GLY A 497 -15.42 8.23 23.15
CA GLY A 497 -15.05 7.70 24.47
C GLY A 497 -16.26 7.34 25.33
N PRO A 498 -17.25 8.23 25.49
CA PRO A 498 -18.52 7.94 26.16
C PRO A 498 -19.23 6.68 25.63
N LEU A 499 -19.29 6.49 24.31
CA LEU A 499 -19.88 5.29 23.73
C LEU A 499 -19.09 4.03 24.09
N ILE A 500 -17.77 4.10 24.16
CA ILE A 500 -16.95 2.95 24.64
C ILE A 500 -17.34 2.60 26.07
N VAL A 501 -17.42 3.59 26.97
CA VAL A 501 -17.81 3.39 28.37
C VAL A 501 -19.17 2.72 28.46
N GLU A 502 -20.18 3.25 27.75
CA GLU A 502 -21.54 2.67 27.69
C GLU A 502 -21.51 1.19 27.26
N ARG A 503 -20.80 0.88 26.20
CA ARG A 503 -20.72 -0.47 25.66
C ARG A 503 -20.01 -1.45 26.58
N LEU A 504 -18.91 -1.04 27.23
CA LEU A 504 -18.20 -1.88 28.18
C LEU A 504 -19.03 -2.17 29.45
N GLU A 505 -19.82 -1.20 29.90
CA GLU A 505 -20.74 -1.40 31.03
C GLU A 505 -21.93 -2.27 30.66
N ALA A 506 -22.58 -2.00 29.52
CA ALA A 506 -23.72 -2.76 29.02
C ALA A 506 -23.41 -4.25 28.80
N THR A 507 -22.19 -4.56 28.30
CA THR A 507 -21.76 -5.94 28.05
C THR A 507 -21.08 -6.57 29.27
N ALA A 508 -20.91 -5.84 30.37
CA ALA A 508 -20.16 -6.26 31.54
C ALA A 508 -18.80 -6.90 31.15
N THR A 509 -18.11 -6.30 30.18
CA THR A 509 -16.85 -6.84 29.61
C THR A 509 -15.85 -7.13 30.71
N ARG A 510 -15.49 -8.42 30.87
CA ARG A 510 -14.64 -8.87 31.97
C ARG A 510 -13.16 -8.60 31.74
N CYS A 511 -12.69 -8.79 30.51
CA CYS A 511 -11.26 -8.82 30.19
C CYS A 511 -10.87 -7.63 29.30
N VAL A 512 -9.79 -6.95 29.68
CA VAL A 512 -9.21 -5.86 28.91
C VAL A 512 -7.72 -6.12 28.71
N VAL A 513 -7.24 -5.96 27.48
CA VAL A 513 -5.81 -5.85 27.16
C VAL A 513 -5.53 -4.38 26.89
N TYR A 514 -4.69 -3.77 27.71
CA TYR A 514 -4.42 -2.34 27.66
C TYR A 514 -2.93 -2.04 27.48
N GLY A 515 -2.61 -1.25 26.46
CA GLY A 515 -1.28 -0.70 26.23
C GLY A 515 -1.24 0.74 26.73
N PRO A 516 -0.41 1.11 27.74
CA PRO A 516 -0.41 2.46 28.30
C PRO A 516 0.13 3.51 27.33
N ARG A 517 0.80 3.10 26.26
CA ARG A 517 1.36 4.00 25.22
C ARG A 517 0.64 3.80 23.90
N ILE A 518 0.05 4.88 23.40
CA ILE A 518 -0.41 4.96 22.02
C ILE A 518 0.80 5.21 21.10
N TYR A 519 0.60 4.95 19.83
CA TYR A 519 1.54 5.29 18.75
C TYR A 519 2.27 6.63 19.00
N LEU A 520 3.56 6.69 18.75
CA LEU A 520 4.52 7.77 19.12
C LEU A 520 4.08 9.22 18.82
N GLN A 521 3.06 9.42 18.04
CA GLN A 521 2.61 10.74 17.58
C GLN A 521 1.45 11.34 18.38
N PHE A 522 0.90 10.59 19.33
CA PHE A 522 -0.25 11.03 20.11
C PHE A 522 0.13 11.32 21.57
N ALA A 523 -0.68 12.14 22.23
CA ALA A 523 -0.62 12.34 23.67
C ALA A 523 -0.93 11.01 24.41
N PRO A 524 -0.63 10.92 25.71
CA PRO A 524 -0.99 9.77 26.53
C PRO A 524 -2.49 9.42 26.43
N PHE A 525 -2.81 8.13 26.52
CA PHE A 525 -4.19 7.65 26.39
C PHE A 525 -5.15 8.32 27.38
N GLU A 526 -4.70 8.55 28.60
CA GLU A 526 -5.48 9.17 29.68
C GLU A 526 -5.88 10.64 29.36
N GLU A 527 -5.06 11.34 28.59
CA GLU A 527 -5.35 12.71 28.15
C GLU A 527 -6.33 12.73 26.98
N LEU A 528 -6.27 11.71 26.12
CA LEU A 528 -7.08 11.63 24.92
C LEU A 528 -8.46 11.04 25.14
N PHE A 529 -8.59 10.11 26.09
CA PHE A 529 -9.81 9.38 26.43
C PHE A 529 -9.99 9.27 27.95
N PRO A 530 -10.14 10.43 28.64
CA PRO A 530 -10.19 10.45 30.11
C PRO A 530 -11.33 9.62 30.68
N GLU A 531 -12.48 9.53 30.00
CA GLU A 531 -13.65 8.75 30.45
C GLU A 531 -13.34 7.24 30.44
N VAL A 532 -12.67 6.76 29.39
CA VAL A 532 -12.28 5.37 29.25
C VAL A 532 -11.19 5.02 30.27
N ALA A 533 -10.20 5.90 30.42
CA ALA A 533 -9.14 5.74 31.41
C ALA A 533 -9.69 5.68 32.84
N GLU A 534 -10.64 6.55 33.19
CA GLU A 534 -11.33 6.55 34.49
C GLU A 534 -12.13 5.27 34.74
N LEU A 535 -12.86 4.77 33.71
CA LEU A 535 -13.54 3.47 33.80
C LEU A 535 -12.55 2.34 34.08
N LEU A 536 -11.43 2.29 33.33
CA LEU A 536 -10.42 1.24 33.51
C LEU A 536 -9.81 1.31 34.93
N ARG A 537 -9.50 2.49 35.41
CA ARG A 537 -8.92 2.70 36.74
C ARG A 537 -9.86 2.32 37.90
N THR A 538 -11.17 2.61 37.76
CA THR A 538 -12.14 2.43 38.85
C THR A 538 -12.77 1.02 38.83
N ARG A 539 -13.12 0.50 37.66
CA ARG A 539 -13.85 -0.76 37.53
C ARG A 539 -12.97 -1.98 37.26
N TYR A 540 -11.69 -1.79 36.89
CA TYR A 540 -10.79 -2.89 36.59
C TYR A 540 -9.60 -2.92 37.54
N ARG A 541 -8.95 -4.08 37.64
CA ARG A 541 -7.69 -4.28 38.33
C ARG A 541 -6.68 -4.93 37.43
N GLU A 542 -5.44 -4.53 37.48
CA GLU A 542 -4.31 -5.21 36.86
C GLU A 542 -4.10 -6.58 37.51
N VAL A 543 -3.99 -7.62 36.68
CA VAL A 543 -3.74 -9.00 37.14
C VAL A 543 -2.48 -9.58 36.51
N VAL A 544 -2.04 -9.04 35.38
CA VAL A 544 -0.81 -9.47 34.71
C VAL A 544 -0.21 -8.33 33.89
N ARG A 545 1.10 -8.29 33.89
CA ARG A 545 1.93 -7.42 33.07
C ARG A 545 2.59 -8.26 32.01
N ILE A 546 2.42 -7.90 30.74
CA ILE A 546 2.86 -8.65 29.57
C ILE A 546 3.97 -7.83 28.91
N GLU A 547 5.19 -8.29 29.02
CA GLU A 547 6.38 -7.58 28.55
C GLU A 547 6.92 -8.18 27.26
N GLY A 548 7.43 -7.32 26.37
CA GLY A 548 8.11 -7.69 25.14
C GLY A 548 9.07 -6.58 24.71
N GLY A 549 10.32 -6.69 25.13
CA GLY A 549 11.33 -5.65 24.89
C GLY A 549 10.99 -4.34 25.61
N SER A 550 10.86 -3.25 24.85
CA SER A 550 10.44 -1.94 25.37
C SER A 550 8.92 -1.74 25.41
N ALA A 551 8.15 -2.68 24.87
CA ALA A 551 6.69 -2.64 24.89
C ALA A 551 6.12 -3.41 26.08
N GLU A 552 5.08 -2.87 26.66
CA GLU A 552 4.39 -3.41 27.82
C GLU A 552 2.89 -3.33 27.60
N TRP A 553 2.17 -4.43 27.83
CA TRP A 553 0.72 -4.49 27.85
C TRP A 553 0.21 -4.97 29.20
N LEU A 554 -0.92 -4.46 29.65
CA LEU A 554 -1.54 -4.81 30.91
C LEU A 554 -2.77 -5.68 30.65
N GLY A 555 -2.87 -6.80 31.36
CA GLY A 555 -4.07 -7.59 31.43
C GLY A 555 -4.91 -7.14 32.63
N LEU A 556 -6.10 -6.58 32.33
CA LEU A 556 -6.99 -6.03 33.34
C LEU A 556 -8.26 -6.90 33.44
N VAL A 557 -8.74 -7.11 34.66
CA VAL A 557 -9.97 -7.86 34.96
C VAL A 557 -10.94 -6.99 35.73
N ARG A 558 -12.22 -7.04 35.37
CA ARG A 558 -13.29 -6.28 36.04
C ARG A 558 -13.40 -6.70 37.51
N ARG A 559 -13.51 -5.73 38.44
CA ARG A 559 -13.46 -5.94 39.89
C ARG A 559 -14.69 -6.67 40.45
N ASP A 560 -15.85 -6.49 39.81
CA ASP A 560 -17.14 -7.08 40.18
C ASP A 560 -17.41 -8.41 39.42
N ALA A 561 -16.48 -8.90 38.64
CA ALA A 561 -16.57 -10.20 37.98
C ALA A 561 -16.02 -11.29 38.91
N SER A 562 -16.88 -11.85 39.74
CA SER A 562 -16.62 -13.06 40.54
C SER A 562 -16.52 -14.33 39.66
#